data_a3e3e35a462ff2c80e90dec1c9567488
#
_entry.id   a3e3e35a462ff2c80e90dec1c9567488
#
_cell.length_a   1.000
_cell.length_b   1.000
_cell.length_c   1.000
_cell.angle_alpha   90.00
_cell.angle_beta   90.00
_cell.angle_gamma   90.00
#
_symmetry.space_group_name_H-M   'P 1'
#
loop_
_entity.id
_entity.type
_entity.pdbx_description
1 polymer ?
#
loop_
_entity_poly.entity_id
_entity_poly.type
_entity_poly.pdbx_seq_one_letter_code
_entity_poly.pdbx_strand_id
1 'polypeptide(L)'
;MTITKFTQAFFTACCAVLFASLAGASVVNVENYGYPITDRFEATVIGTPTEFEANLPKRIPFKEKRITIFPDRVTPDVFFYGSELIYSVALQQRDAPLIFLIAGTGAAHNGSKNRNMAKAFYQAGFHVVSISSPTFNNFVTAASTTGVVGHAEKDAEDLYRVMEMIWAELKPDITATSFNLTGYSLGGFNAAFVS
;
A
#
# COMPACT_ATOMS: atom_id res chain seq x y z
N MET A 1 -11.55 49.23 -29.28
CA MET A 1 -12.08 48.01 -28.58
C MET A 1 -10.94 47.12 -28.12
N THR A 2 -9.79 47.65 -27.61
CA THR A 2 -8.60 46.86 -27.33
C THR A 2 -8.01 47.09 -25.92
N ILE A 3 -8.45 48.08 -25.19
CA ILE A 3 -7.91 48.43 -23.85
C ILE A 3 -8.57 47.66 -22.72
N THR A 4 -9.85 47.30 -22.87
CA THR A 4 -10.62 46.60 -21.84
C THR A 4 -10.21 45.12 -21.65
N LYS A 5 -9.72 44.47 -22.68
CA LYS A 5 -9.26 43.04 -22.56
C LYS A 5 -7.89 42.91 -21.88
N PHE A 6 -7.03 43.91 -22.01
CA PHE A 6 -5.72 43.89 -21.35
C PHE A 6 -5.83 44.14 -19.84
N THR A 7 -6.76 45.00 -19.41
CA THR A 7 -6.97 45.31 -17.99
C THR A 7 -7.61 44.12 -17.25
N GLN A 8 -8.50 43.37 -17.91
CA GLN A 8 -9.11 42.19 -17.33
C GLN A 8 -8.12 41.01 -17.17
N ALA A 9 -7.23 40.81 -18.16
CA ALA A 9 -6.21 39.78 -18.09
C ALA A 9 -5.16 40.08 -17.00
N PHE A 10 -4.81 41.34 -16.80
CA PHE A 10 -3.87 41.77 -15.76
C PHE A 10 -4.48 41.62 -14.35
N PHE A 11 -5.75 41.93 -14.18
CA PHE A 11 -6.45 41.78 -12.90
C PHE A 11 -6.64 40.29 -12.52
N THR A 12 -6.94 39.43 -13.49
CA THR A 12 -7.06 37.98 -13.27
C THR A 12 -5.70 37.33 -12.93
N ALA A 13 -4.63 37.77 -13.58
CA ALA A 13 -3.27 37.27 -13.29
C ALA A 13 -2.77 37.74 -11.90
N CYS A 14 -3.05 38.98 -11.48
CA CYS A 14 -2.72 39.47 -10.15
C CYS A 14 -3.52 38.75 -9.04
N CYS A 15 -4.80 38.46 -9.25
CA CYS A 15 -5.60 37.69 -8.30
C CYS A 15 -5.13 36.23 -8.17
N ALA A 16 -4.70 35.59 -9.26
CA ALA A 16 -4.18 34.24 -9.24
C ALA A 16 -2.84 34.14 -8.48
N VAL A 17 -1.97 35.15 -8.59
CA VAL A 17 -0.70 35.23 -7.86
C VAL A 17 -0.91 35.50 -6.35
N LEU A 18 -1.95 36.26 -5.98
CA LEU A 18 -2.29 36.54 -4.59
C LEU A 18 -2.89 35.32 -3.86
N PHE A 19 -3.57 34.41 -4.57
CA PHE A 19 -4.06 33.15 -3.99
C PHE A 19 -2.99 32.06 -3.87
N ALA A 20 -1.94 32.09 -4.72
CA ALA A 20 -0.85 31.13 -4.62
C ALA A 20 0.06 31.36 -3.39
N SER A 21 0.04 32.54 -2.80
CA SER A 21 0.87 32.88 -1.60
C SER A 21 0.20 32.52 -0.26
N LEU A 22 -1.02 31.98 -0.26
CA LEU A 22 -1.72 31.56 0.98
C LEU A 22 -1.66 30.06 1.25
N ALA A 23 -1.03 29.27 0.40
CA ALA A 23 -0.71 27.88 0.68
C ALA A 23 0.61 27.76 1.47
N GLY A 24 0.75 28.54 2.51
CA GLY A 24 1.77 28.32 3.52
C GLY A 24 1.46 27.04 4.28
N ALA A 25 2.32 26.02 4.18
CA ALA A 25 2.24 24.89 5.07
C ALA A 25 2.30 25.43 6.51
N SER A 26 1.19 25.32 7.25
CA SER A 26 1.19 25.64 8.67
C SER A 26 2.08 24.63 9.37
N VAL A 27 3.19 25.08 9.93
CA VAL A 27 3.98 24.26 10.85
C VAL A 27 3.14 24.08 12.11
N VAL A 28 2.54 22.91 12.28
CA VAL A 28 1.89 22.53 13.52
C VAL A 28 3.01 22.25 14.52
N ASN A 29 3.26 23.19 15.42
CA ASN A 29 4.18 22.97 16.53
C ASN A 29 3.44 22.17 17.61
N VAL A 30 3.71 20.87 17.68
CA VAL A 30 3.15 19.99 18.72
C VAL A 30 4.07 20.12 19.94
N GLU A 31 3.67 20.94 20.90
CA GLU A 31 4.36 21.01 22.20
C GLU A 31 4.26 19.63 22.88
N ASN A 32 5.38 19.13 23.40
CA ASN A 32 5.48 17.85 24.11
C ASN A 32 5.14 16.61 23.24
N TYR A 33 5.66 16.54 22.02
CA TYR A 33 5.54 15.32 21.19
C TYR A 33 6.10 14.06 21.89
N GLY A 34 6.91 14.25 22.96
CA GLY A 34 7.42 13.16 23.81
C GLY A 34 8.55 12.37 23.19
N TYR A 35 9.03 12.72 21.99
CA TYR A 35 10.17 12.02 21.39
C TYR A 35 11.47 12.39 22.13
N PRO A 36 12.24 11.42 22.64
CA PRO A 36 13.34 11.69 23.56
C PRO A 36 14.57 12.32 22.89
N ILE A 37 14.73 12.19 21.58
CA ILE A 37 15.87 12.72 20.85
C ILE A 37 15.49 14.06 20.23
N THR A 38 16.06 15.15 20.74
CA THR A 38 15.76 16.53 20.31
C THR A 38 16.66 17.00 19.17
N ASP A 39 17.86 16.45 19.03
CA ASP A 39 18.74 16.74 17.89
C ASP A 39 18.22 16.01 16.63
N ARG A 40 17.97 16.79 15.58
CA ARG A 40 17.38 16.29 14.32
C ARG A 40 18.27 15.31 13.57
N PHE A 41 19.60 15.44 13.69
CA PHE A 41 20.53 14.54 13.00
C PHE A 41 20.67 13.23 13.77
N GLU A 42 20.76 13.34 15.10
CA GLU A 42 20.78 12.16 15.97
C GLU A 42 19.50 11.35 15.83
N ALA A 43 18.32 11.99 15.85
CA ALA A 43 17.03 11.34 15.63
C ALA A 43 16.94 10.61 14.28
N THR A 44 17.60 11.12 13.24
CA THR A 44 17.61 10.50 11.93
C THR A 44 18.49 9.25 11.88
N VAL A 45 19.60 9.24 12.62
CA VAL A 45 20.61 8.15 12.60
C VAL A 45 20.26 7.02 13.56
N ILE A 46 19.81 7.36 14.77
CA ILE A 46 19.56 6.33 15.82
C ILE A 46 18.28 5.52 15.54
N GLY A 47 17.34 6.08 14.78
CA GLY A 47 16.08 5.40 14.47
C GLY A 47 15.07 5.50 15.62
N THR A 48 14.16 4.51 15.70
CA THR A 48 13.08 4.50 16.71
C THR A 48 13.60 3.92 18.02
N PRO A 49 13.60 4.70 19.14
CA PRO A 49 13.94 4.15 20.45
C PRO A 49 12.99 3.01 20.84
N THR A 50 13.51 2.04 21.60
CA THR A 50 12.80 0.80 21.94
C THR A 50 11.45 1.04 22.64
N GLU A 51 11.32 2.10 23.43
CA GLU A 51 10.07 2.50 24.12
C GLU A 51 8.97 2.95 23.16
N PHE A 52 9.31 3.33 21.91
CA PHE A 52 8.37 3.69 20.86
C PHE A 52 8.15 2.57 19.83
N GLU A 53 8.85 1.45 19.97
CA GLU A 53 8.63 0.30 19.11
C GLU A 53 7.30 -0.38 19.45
N ALA A 54 6.56 -0.78 18.40
CA ALA A 54 5.32 -1.52 18.59
C ALA A 54 5.60 -2.90 19.21
N ASN A 55 4.89 -3.25 20.27
CA ASN A 55 4.97 -4.59 20.88
C ASN A 55 4.25 -5.62 19.98
N LEU A 56 4.98 -6.14 19.01
CA LEU A 56 4.48 -7.10 18.04
C LEU A 56 4.79 -8.54 18.46
N PRO A 57 3.90 -9.51 18.12
CA PRO A 57 4.18 -10.91 18.37
C PRO A 57 5.41 -11.37 17.59
N LYS A 58 6.24 -12.22 18.20
CA LYS A 58 7.44 -12.77 17.54
C LYS A 58 7.08 -13.51 16.25
N ARG A 59 5.96 -14.26 16.25
CA ARG A 59 5.48 -15.06 15.11
C ARG A 59 3.96 -14.97 15.01
N ILE A 60 3.46 -15.07 13.78
CA ILE A 60 2.06 -15.27 13.43
C ILE A 60 1.98 -16.45 12.45
N PRO A 61 0.82 -17.08 12.20
CA PRO A 61 0.66 -18.17 11.24
C PRO A 61 0.70 -17.67 9.81
N PHE A 62 1.79 -17.02 9.42
CA PHE A 62 2.00 -16.40 8.12
C PHE A 62 2.41 -17.47 7.12
N LYS A 63 1.48 -17.81 6.20
CA LYS A 63 1.65 -18.86 5.19
C LYS A 63 1.69 -18.26 3.79
N GLU A 64 2.60 -18.75 2.96
CA GLU A 64 2.65 -18.44 1.54
C GLU A 64 1.66 -19.30 0.77
N LYS A 65 0.97 -18.68 -0.18
CA LYS A 65 0.04 -19.30 -1.12
C LYS A 65 0.35 -18.83 -2.54
N ARG A 66 -0.16 -19.55 -3.51
CA ARG A 66 -0.02 -19.27 -4.95
C ARG A 66 -1.37 -19.30 -5.61
N ILE A 67 -1.57 -18.41 -6.60
CA ILE A 67 -2.81 -18.34 -7.36
C ILE A 67 -2.51 -18.02 -8.82
N THR A 68 -3.16 -18.69 -9.73
CA THR A 68 -3.08 -18.44 -11.17
C THR A 68 -4.09 -17.36 -11.55
N ILE A 69 -3.62 -16.17 -11.93
CA ILE A 69 -4.49 -15.05 -12.35
C ILE A 69 -4.89 -15.19 -13.82
N PHE A 70 -3.96 -15.59 -14.66
CA PHE A 70 -4.16 -15.78 -16.10
C PHE A 70 -3.75 -17.19 -16.51
N PRO A 71 -4.69 -18.14 -16.64
CA PRO A 71 -4.37 -19.56 -16.93
C PRO A 71 -3.59 -19.77 -18.23
N ASP A 72 -3.85 -18.96 -19.24
CA ASP A 72 -3.23 -19.09 -20.57
C ASP A 72 -1.93 -18.29 -20.73
N ARG A 73 -1.46 -17.63 -19.65
CA ARG A 73 -0.24 -16.82 -19.69
C ARG A 73 0.99 -17.69 -19.71
N VAL A 74 1.77 -17.58 -20.79
CA VAL A 74 3.09 -18.20 -20.88
C VAL A 74 4.12 -17.23 -20.33
N THR A 75 4.82 -17.65 -19.29
CA THR A 75 5.92 -16.89 -18.69
C THR A 75 7.24 -17.49 -19.17
N PRO A 76 8.16 -16.71 -19.76
CA PRO A 76 9.48 -17.19 -20.14
C PRO A 76 10.24 -17.84 -18.99
N ASP A 77 11.00 -18.90 -19.25
CA ASP A 77 11.72 -19.68 -18.22
C ASP A 77 12.73 -18.85 -17.38
N VAL A 78 13.19 -17.74 -17.94
CA VAL A 78 14.05 -16.79 -17.20
C VAL A 78 13.37 -16.24 -15.94
N PHE A 79 12.05 -16.24 -15.88
CA PHE A 79 11.29 -15.86 -14.69
C PHE A 79 11.00 -17.09 -13.83
N PHE A 80 11.97 -17.44 -12.97
CA PHE A 80 11.95 -18.64 -12.13
C PHE A 80 10.74 -18.75 -11.17
N TYR A 81 10.02 -17.66 -10.92
CA TYR A 81 8.80 -17.65 -10.11
C TYR A 81 7.53 -18.00 -10.91
N GLY A 82 7.66 -18.25 -12.23
CA GLY A 82 6.57 -18.71 -13.09
C GLY A 82 5.41 -17.71 -13.26
N SER A 83 4.27 -18.24 -13.68
CA SER A 83 3.05 -17.48 -13.98
C SER A 83 2.08 -17.36 -12.81
N GLU A 84 2.37 -17.99 -11.66
CA GLU A 84 1.53 -17.89 -10.46
C GLU A 84 1.91 -16.68 -9.62
N LEU A 85 0.90 -15.95 -9.17
CA LEU A 85 1.09 -14.90 -8.18
C LEU A 85 1.29 -15.52 -6.80
N ILE A 86 2.35 -15.08 -6.12
CA ILE A 86 2.65 -15.50 -4.75
C ILE A 86 2.15 -14.43 -3.79
N TYR A 87 1.39 -14.84 -2.78
CA TYR A 87 0.88 -13.98 -1.72
C TYR A 87 0.99 -14.66 -0.35
N SER A 88 0.76 -13.95 0.74
CA SER A 88 0.78 -14.53 2.08
C SER A 88 -0.50 -14.27 2.83
N VAL A 89 -0.87 -15.22 3.69
CA VAL A 89 -2.03 -15.11 4.57
C VAL A 89 -1.67 -15.39 6.02
N ALA A 90 -2.36 -14.71 6.94
CA ALA A 90 -2.43 -15.08 8.35
C ALA A 90 -3.90 -15.04 8.77
N LEU A 91 -4.50 -16.20 8.98
CA LEU A 91 -5.94 -16.33 9.18
C LEU A 91 -6.26 -16.63 10.65
N GLN A 92 -7.27 -15.95 11.19
CA GLN A 92 -7.85 -16.23 12.50
C GLN A 92 -8.64 -17.55 12.44
N GLN A 93 -8.83 -18.20 13.58
CA GLN A 93 -9.67 -19.40 13.71
C GLN A 93 -11.12 -19.05 14.12
N ARG A 94 -11.59 -17.87 13.76
CA ARG A 94 -12.91 -17.33 14.10
C ARG A 94 -13.33 -16.33 13.03
N ASP A 95 -14.61 -15.98 13.01
CA ASP A 95 -15.10 -14.86 12.21
C ASP A 95 -14.34 -13.58 12.58
N ALA A 96 -13.84 -12.88 11.60
CA ALA A 96 -13.00 -11.71 11.80
C ALA A 96 -13.06 -10.75 10.59
N PRO A 97 -12.75 -9.48 10.75
CA PRO A 97 -12.52 -8.59 9.61
C PRO A 97 -11.31 -9.06 8.80
N LEU A 98 -11.39 -8.96 7.48
CA LEU A 98 -10.29 -9.26 6.57
C LEU A 98 -9.62 -7.96 6.11
N ILE A 99 -8.29 -7.95 6.12
CA ILE A 99 -7.50 -6.82 5.60
C ILE A 99 -6.52 -7.27 4.53
N PHE A 100 -6.54 -6.58 3.40
CA PHE A 100 -5.53 -6.68 2.35
C PHE A 100 -4.41 -5.67 2.60
N LEU A 101 -3.16 -6.13 2.59
CA LEU A 101 -1.96 -5.32 2.74
C LEU A 101 -1.21 -5.27 1.41
N ILE A 102 -1.09 -4.10 0.80
CA ILE A 102 -0.32 -3.88 -0.42
C ILE A 102 1.08 -3.38 -0.07
N ALA A 103 2.09 -4.05 -0.59
CA ALA A 103 3.49 -3.67 -0.38
C ALA A 103 3.87 -2.38 -1.12
N GLY A 104 4.88 -1.67 -0.63
CA GLY A 104 5.46 -0.50 -1.30
C GLY A 104 6.32 -0.87 -2.51
N THR A 105 6.86 0.13 -3.19
CA THR A 105 7.64 0.00 -4.43
C THR A 105 8.66 -1.14 -4.36
N GLY A 106 8.60 -2.05 -5.35
CA GLY A 106 9.54 -3.16 -5.50
C GLY A 106 9.52 -4.21 -4.40
N ALA A 107 8.58 -4.13 -3.45
CA ALA A 107 8.54 -5.04 -2.31
C ALA A 107 7.61 -6.24 -2.54
N ALA A 108 8.05 -7.40 -2.05
CA ALA A 108 7.27 -8.63 -2.05
C ALA A 108 6.23 -8.67 -0.91
N HIS A 109 5.21 -9.52 -1.08
CA HIS A 109 4.16 -9.82 -0.10
C HIS A 109 4.71 -10.17 1.31
N ASN A 110 5.90 -10.75 1.39
CA ASN A 110 6.54 -11.23 2.62
C ASN A 110 7.72 -10.33 3.07
N GLY A 111 7.88 -9.14 2.50
CA GLY A 111 8.89 -8.17 2.93
C GLY A 111 8.75 -7.77 4.40
N SER A 112 9.83 -7.31 5.02
CA SER A 112 9.88 -7.04 6.47
C SER A 112 8.78 -6.07 6.93
N LYS A 113 8.52 -5.00 6.17
CA LYS A 113 7.46 -4.03 6.50
C LYS A 113 6.07 -4.67 6.44
N ASN A 114 5.76 -5.44 5.38
CA ASN A 114 4.50 -6.17 5.30
C ASN A 114 4.34 -7.17 6.44
N ARG A 115 5.41 -7.90 6.80
CA ARG A 115 5.38 -8.83 7.93
C ARG A 115 5.07 -8.12 9.26
N ASN A 116 5.65 -6.96 9.49
CA ASN A 116 5.39 -6.20 10.72
C ASN A 116 3.95 -5.65 10.75
N MET A 117 3.46 -5.12 9.63
CA MET A 117 2.06 -4.71 9.51
C MET A 117 1.12 -5.92 9.68
N ALA A 118 1.42 -7.07 9.05
CA ALA A 118 0.65 -8.29 9.22
C ALA A 118 0.59 -8.76 10.67
N LYS A 119 1.69 -8.67 11.42
CA LYS A 119 1.71 -8.97 12.87
C LYS A 119 0.78 -8.05 13.66
N ALA A 120 0.82 -6.73 13.38
CA ALA A 120 -0.02 -5.75 14.05
C ALA A 120 -1.52 -6.02 13.79
N PHE A 121 -1.91 -6.21 12.55
CA PHE A 121 -3.31 -6.48 12.20
C PHE A 121 -3.78 -7.86 12.67
N TYR A 122 -2.93 -8.89 12.59
CA TYR A 122 -3.27 -10.20 13.13
C TYR A 122 -3.49 -10.16 14.65
N GLN A 123 -2.63 -9.44 15.38
CA GLN A 123 -2.78 -9.20 16.82
C GLN A 123 -4.07 -8.43 17.15
N ALA A 124 -4.46 -7.49 16.27
CA ALA A 124 -5.71 -6.75 16.39
C ALA A 124 -6.95 -7.59 16.00
N GLY A 125 -6.77 -8.85 15.59
CA GLY A 125 -7.86 -9.80 15.34
C GLY A 125 -8.32 -9.88 13.88
N PHE A 126 -7.56 -9.36 12.91
CA PHE A 126 -7.89 -9.46 11.49
C PHE A 126 -7.43 -10.79 10.87
N HIS A 127 -8.17 -11.30 9.89
CA HIS A 127 -7.59 -12.10 8.83
C HIS A 127 -6.71 -11.18 7.98
N VAL A 128 -5.49 -11.60 7.68
CA VAL A 128 -4.54 -10.77 6.92
C VAL A 128 -4.20 -11.45 5.60
N VAL A 129 -4.32 -10.73 4.51
CA VAL A 129 -3.82 -11.09 3.18
C VAL A 129 -2.77 -10.07 2.77
N SER A 130 -1.56 -10.52 2.51
CA SER A 130 -0.44 -9.65 2.09
C SER A 130 -0.09 -9.88 0.64
N ILE A 131 -0.11 -8.82 -0.16
CA ILE A 131 0.09 -8.81 -1.61
C ILE A 131 1.34 -8.01 -1.94
N SER A 132 2.12 -8.49 -2.91
CA SER A 132 3.28 -7.77 -3.44
C SER A 132 2.85 -6.47 -4.12
N SER A 133 3.76 -5.51 -4.17
CA SER A 133 3.59 -4.30 -4.98
C SER A 133 3.33 -4.66 -6.45
N PRO A 134 2.50 -3.90 -7.19
CA PRO A 134 2.41 -4.00 -8.65
C PRO A 134 3.76 -3.85 -9.36
N THR A 135 4.73 -3.19 -8.72
CA THR A 135 6.09 -3.04 -9.24
C THR A 135 7.04 -4.18 -8.87
N PHE A 136 6.58 -5.20 -8.16
CA PHE A 136 7.39 -6.38 -7.84
C PHE A 136 7.33 -7.40 -8.99
N ASN A 137 8.46 -7.98 -9.33
CA ASN A 137 8.62 -8.83 -10.52
C ASN A 137 7.54 -9.91 -10.66
N ASN A 138 7.25 -10.66 -9.58
CA ASN A 138 6.23 -11.70 -9.62
C ASN A 138 4.83 -11.13 -9.88
N PHE A 139 4.47 -9.95 -9.35
CA PHE A 139 3.20 -9.31 -9.66
C PHE A 139 3.13 -8.90 -11.14
N VAL A 140 4.21 -8.28 -11.66
CA VAL A 140 4.29 -7.85 -13.07
C VAL A 140 4.06 -9.03 -14.01
N THR A 141 4.73 -10.15 -13.76
CA THR A 141 4.63 -11.33 -14.66
C THR A 141 3.34 -12.11 -14.48
N ALA A 142 2.85 -12.27 -13.25
CA ALA A 142 1.71 -13.13 -12.95
C ALA A 142 0.35 -12.42 -12.96
N ALA A 143 0.30 -11.13 -12.61
CA ALA A 143 -0.95 -10.43 -12.32
C ALA A 143 -1.19 -9.15 -13.14
N SER A 144 -0.14 -8.48 -13.64
CA SER A 144 -0.34 -7.26 -14.45
C SER A 144 -0.94 -7.58 -15.80
N THR A 145 -1.97 -6.84 -16.22
CA THR A 145 -2.58 -6.95 -17.55
C THR A 145 -1.70 -6.36 -18.65
N THR A 146 -0.97 -5.31 -18.33
CA THR A 146 -0.19 -4.55 -19.31
C THR A 146 1.29 -4.93 -19.32
N GLY A 147 1.81 -5.53 -18.25
CA GLY A 147 3.24 -5.71 -18.00
C GLY A 147 4.01 -4.40 -17.79
N VAL A 148 3.30 -3.27 -17.77
CA VAL A 148 3.86 -1.92 -17.53
C VAL A 148 3.29 -1.40 -16.23
N VAL A 149 4.17 -1.08 -15.29
CA VAL A 149 3.81 -0.62 -13.94
C VAL A 149 3.85 0.90 -13.83
N GLY A 150 3.13 1.45 -12.84
CA GLY A 150 3.10 2.88 -12.58
C GLY A 150 1.93 3.62 -13.24
N HIS A 151 1.03 2.90 -13.89
CA HIS A 151 -0.26 3.44 -14.33
C HIS A 151 -1.29 3.15 -13.24
N ALA A 152 -1.52 4.13 -12.36
CA ALA A 152 -2.27 3.95 -11.11
C ALA A 152 -3.63 3.25 -11.29
N GLU A 153 -4.40 3.63 -12.32
CA GLU A 153 -5.71 3.03 -12.60
C GLU A 153 -5.58 1.55 -13.00
N LYS A 154 -4.60 1.21 -13.86
CA LYS A 154 -4.37 -0.17 -14.30
C LYS A 154 -3.80 -1.04 -13.20
N ASP A 155 -2.86 -0.50 -12.43
CA ASP A 155 -2.31 -1.19 -11.26
C ASP A 155 -3.41 -1.45 -10.22
N ALA A 156 -4.36 -0.52 -10.04
CA ALA A 156 -5.50 -0.68 -9.15
C ALA A 156 -6.52 -1.73 -9.66
N GLU A 157 -6.86 -1.71 -10.95
CA GLU A 157 -7.72 -2.73 -11.58
C GLU A 157 -7.13 -4.15 -11.42
N ASP A 158 -5.82 -4.29 -11.62
CA ASP A 158 -5.12 -5.57 -11.47
C ASP A 158 -5.09 -6.03 -10.00
N LEU A 159 -4.83 -5.11 -9.06
CA LEU A 159 -4.90 -5.39 -7.63
C LEU A 159 -6.30 -5.81 -7.20
N TYR A 160 -7.34 -5.11 -7.65
CA TYR A 160 -8.73 -5.43 -7.32
C TYR A 160 -9.09 -6.85 -7.81
N ARG A 161 -8.75 -7.19 -9.05
CA ARG A 161 -8.92 -8.55 -9.60
C ARG A 161 -8.21 -9.60 -8.74
N VAL A 162 -6.95 -9.35 -8.38
CA VAL A 162 -6.19 -10.24 -7.50
C VAL A 162 -6.89 -10.44 -6.16
N MET A 163 -7.39 -9.37 -5.55
CA MET A 163 -8.09 -9.45 -4.25
C MET A 163 -9.40 -10.24 -4.36
N GLU A 164 -10.17 -10.04 -5.45
CA GLU A 164 -11.39 -10.82 -5.69
C GLU A 164 -11.10 -12.32 -5.85
N MET A 165 -10.07 -12.66 -6.62
CA MET A 165 -9.67 -14.06 -6.83
C MET A 165 -9.15 -14.71 -5.55
N ILE A 166 -8.31 -14.00 -4.78
CA ILE A 166 -7.85 -14.47 -3.46
C ILE A 166 -9.03 -14.67 -2.51
N TRP A 167 -9.98 -13.73 -2.49
CA TRP A 167 -11.17 -13.88 -1.66
C TRP A 167 -12.02 -15.09 -2.10
N ALA A 168 -12.20 -15.31 -3.41
CA ALA A 168 -12.91 -16.48 -3.91
C ALA A 168 -12.27 -17.81 -3.46
N GLU A 169 -10.93 -17.85 -3.33
CA GLU A 169 -10.20 -19.00 -2.80
C GLU A 169 -10.36 -19.15 -1.27
N LEU A 170 -10.41 -18.05 -0.52
CA LEU A 170 -10.42 -18.09 0.94
C LEU A 170 -11.82 -18.24 1.56
N LYS A 171 -12.86 -17.71 0.88
CA LYS A 171 -14.25 -17.70 1.41
C LYS A 171 -14.84 -19.05 1.80
N PRO A 172 -14.42 -20.23 1.29
CA PRO A 172 -14.90 -21.51 1.79
C PRO A 172 -14.35 -21.86 3.19
N ASP A 173 -13.20 -21.30 3.56
CA ASP A 173 -12.46 -21.66 4.76
C ASP A 173 -12.60 -20.66 5.91
N ILE A 174 -13.03 -19.42 5.61
CA ILE A 174 -13.13 -18.33 6.60
C ILE A 174 -14.38 -17.47 6.40
N THR A 175 -14.85 -16.84 7.48
CA THR A 175 -15.87 -15.79 7.43
C THR A 175 -15.23 -14.42 7.61
N ALA A 176 -15.33 -13.55 6.60
CA ALA A 176 -14.94 -12.16 6.72
C ALA A 176 -16.13 -11.31 7.17
N THR A 177 -16.02 -10.66 8.33
CA THR A 177 -17.07 -9.77 8.86
C THR A 177 -17.09 -8.39 8.21
N SER A 178 -15.95 -7.98 7.66
CA SER A 178 -15.78 -6.76 6.83
C SER A 178 -14.52 -6.89 5.98
N PHE A 179 -14.44 -6.07 4.93
CA PHE A 179 -13.26 -5.95 4.10
C PHE A 179 -12.56 -4.63 4.36
N ASN A 180 -11.24 -4.69 4.47
CA ASN A 180 -10.38 -3.55 4.72
C ASN A 180 -9.19 -3.60 3.78
N LEU A 181 -8.66 -2.44 3.43
CA LEU A 181 -7.54 -2.29 2.53
C LEU A 181 -6.55 -1.29 3.09
N THR A 182 -5.26 -1.61 3.00
CA THR A 182 -4.18 -0.71 3.40
C THR A 182 -2.89 -1.06 2.67
N GLY A 183 -1.90 -0.21 2.80
CA GLY A 183 -0.57 -0.43 2.28
C GLY A 183 0.40 0.61 2.82
N TYR A 184 1.68 0.44 2.55
CA TYR A 184 2.68 1.45 2.88
C TYR A 184 3.34 2.00 1.62
N SER A 185 3.78 3.26 1.65
CA SER A 185 4.42 3.94 0.52
C SER A 185 3.53 3.85 -0.75
N LEU A 186 4.06 3.38 -1.88
CA LEU A 186 3.29 3.14 -3.11
C LEU A 186 2.07 2.22 -2.87
N GLY A 187 2.18 1.25 -1.97
CA GLY A 187 1.04 0.37 -1.62
C GLY A 187 -0.13 1.14 -0.99
N GLY A 188 0.15 2.16 -0.17
CA GLY A 188 -0.89 3.06 0.36
C GLY A 188 -1.53 3.92 -0.73
N PHE A 189 -0.73 4.42 -1.67
CA PHE A 189 -1.22 5.12 -2.85
C PHE A 189 -2.13 4.22 -3.69
N ASN A 190 -1.68 3.01 -4.02
CA ASN A 190 -2.49 2.06 -4.78
C ASN A 190 -3.78 1.67 -4.05
N ALA A 191 -3.74 1.52 -2.72
CA ALA A 191 -4.92 1.24 -1.91
C ALA A 191 -6.00 2.33 -2.07
N ALA A 192 -5.60 3.60 -2.18
CA ALA A 192 -6.54 4.72 -2.40
C ALA A 192 -7.18 4.71 -3.80
N PHE A 193 -6.55 4.09 -4.80
CA PHE A 193 -7.12 3.94 -6.14
C PHE A 193 -8.01 2.71 -6.27
N VAL A 194 -7.81 1.70 -5.42
CA VAL A 194 -8.63 0.47 -5.38
C VAL A 194 -9.93 0.68 -4.61
N SER A 195 -9.95 1.58 -3.61
CA SER A 195 -11.12 1.87 -2.75
C SER A 195 -12.16 2.82 -3.42
#